data_71229bbf742356494c3583550f802add
#
_entry.id   71229bbf742356494c3583550f802add
#
_cell.length_a   1.000
_cell.length_b   1.000
_cell.length_c   1.000
_cell.angle_alpha   90.00
_cell.angle_beta   90.00
_cell.angle_gamma   90.00
#
_symmetry.space_group_name_H-M   'P 1'
#
loop_
_entity.id
_entity.type
_entity.pdbx_description
1 polymer ?
#
loop_
_entity_poly.entity_id
_entity_poly.type
_entity_poly.pdbx_seq_one_letter_code
_entity_poly.pdbx_strand_id
1 'polypeptide(L)'
;MSTFRPELDGTVLVRKTHLDYPATKERAAFGHDDLIYVYHDPPDKSLRAIFFDGEGHVIRYAVTVAPDGKSIEFLSDAAPGGTRCRMTYAQAGADSVTEKFEIAPPGKPNDFATYVEFVAKRIGR
;
A
#
# COMPACT_ATOMS: atom_id res chain seq x y z
N MET A 1 -0.23 -8.96 -9.75
CA MET A 1 -0.69 -9.92 -8.72
C MET A 1 -0.03 -9.61 -7.39
N SER A 2 -0.80 -9.60 -6.32
CA SER A 2 -0.29 -9.39 -4.98
C SER A 2 -0.43 -10.65 -4.15
N THR A 3 0.60 -10.94 -3.34
CA THR A 3 0.56 -12.01 -2.36
C THR A 3 0.82 -11.44 -0.98
N PHE A 4 0.11 -11.98 0.02
CA PHE A 4 0.28 -11.63 1.42
C PHE A 4 0.79 -12.84 2.17
N ARG A 5 1.87 -12.67 2.95
CA ARG A 5 2.47 -13.76 3.70
C ARG A 5 2.88 -13.28 5.09
N PRO A 6 2.42 -13.96 6.16
CA PRO A 6 3.00 -13.72 7.48
C PRO A 6 4.41 -14.32 7.55
N GLU A 7 5.31 -13.59 8.16
CA GLU A 7 6.70 -14.00 8.38
C GLU A 7 7.05 -13.87 9.86
N LEU A 8 8.13 -14.51 10.27
CA LEU A 8 8.63 -14.47 11.65
C LEU A 8 7.54 -14.78 12.67
N ASP A 9 6.86 -15.92 12.48
CA ASP A 9 5.76 -16.39 13.33
C ASP A 9 4.60 -15.39 13.44
N GLY A 10 4.32 -14.67 12.34
CA GLY A 10 3.20 -13.73 12.28
C GLY A 10 3.51 -12.34 12.86
N THR A 11 4.77 -12.07 13.22
CA THR A 11 5.13 -10.75 13.73
C THR A 11 5.29 -9.71 12.64
N VAL A 12 5.44 -10.14 11.39
CA VAL A 12 5.55 -9.28 10.21
C VAL A 12 4.62 -9.83 9.14
N LEU A 13 3.86 -8.95 8.50
CA LEU A 13 3.09 -9.29 7.30
C LEU A 13 3.80 -8.70 6.09
N VAL A 14 4.05 -9.51 5.07
CA VAL A 14 4.72 -9.07 3.84
C VAL A 14 3.73 -9.14 2.69
N ARG A 15 3.57 -8.03 1.97
CA ARG A 15 2.88 -8.00 0.69
C ARG A 15 3.91 -7.88 -0.42
N LYS A 16 3.86 -8.79 -1.39
CA LYS A 16 4.63 -8.68 -2.63
C LYS A 16 3.66 -8.43 -3.77
N THR A 17 3.95 -7.44 -4.58
CA THR A 17 3.16 -7.13 -5.77
C THR A 17 4.05 -7.16 -7.00
N HIS A 18 3.56 -7.82 -8.05
CA HIS A 18 4.17 -7.80 -9.37
C HIS A 18 3.12 -7.37 -10.37
N LEU A 19 3.43 -6.34 -11.15
CA LEU A 19 2.58 -5.83 -12.21
C LEU A 19 3.36 -5.79 -13.51
N ASP A 20 2.73 -6.26 -14.59
CA ASP A 20 3.28 -6.18 -15.94
C ASP A 20 2.55 -5.08 -16.69
N TYR A 21 3.33 -4.19 -17.29
CA TYR A 21 2.80 -3.12 -18.14
C TYR A 21 3.15 -3.44 -19.58
N PRO A 22 2.16 -3.56 -20.47
CA PRO A 22 2.40 -3.88 -21.89
C PRO A 22 3.14 -2.73 -22.57
N ALA A 23 3.80 -3.07 -23.70
CA ALA A 23 4.45 -2.08 -24.53
C ALA A 23 3.44 -1.09 -25.10
N THR A 24 3.83 0.17 -25.20
CA THR A 24 3.07 1.22 -25.86
C THR A 24 3.92 1.79 -27.01
N LYS A 25 3.37 2.76 -27.76
CA LYS A 25 4.14 3.43 -28.81
C LYS A 25 5.33 4.18 -28.26
N GLU A 26 5.25 4.65 -27.01
CA GLU A 26 6.26 5.49 -26.37
C GLU A 26 7.24 4.70 -25.52
N ARG A 27 6.90 3.43 -25.18
CA ARG A 27 7.67 2.68 -24.19
C ARG A 27 7.56 1.18 -24.41
N ALA A 28 8.67 0.46 -24.19
CA ALA A 28 8.69 -1.00 -24.20
C ALA A 28 7.91 -1.57 -23.01
N ALA A 29 7.49 -2.82 -23.10
CA ALA A 29 6.89 -3.52 -21.96
C ALA A 29 7.87 -3.58 -20.79
N PHE A 30 7.36 -3.46 -19.55
CA PHE A 30 8.18 -3.55 -18.36
C PHE A 30 7.37 -4.14 -17.20
N GLY A 31 8.08 -4.68 -16.22
CA GLY A 31 7.50 -5.16 -14.97
C GLY A 31 7.76 -4.17 -13.85
N HIS A 32 6.89 -4.18 -12.84
CA HIS A 32 7.03 -3.39 -11.63
C HIS A 32 6.84 -4.30 -10.42
N ASP A 33 7.81 -4.28 -9.53
CA ASP A 33 7.76 -5.05 -8.29
C ASP A 33 7.79 -4.12 -7.10
N ASP A 34 6.98 -4.42 -6.10
CA ASP A 34 7.04 -3.72 -4.83
C ASP A 34 6.83 -4.66 -3.65
N LEU A 35 7.28 -4.20 -2.49
CA LEU A 35 7.15 -4.90 -1.22
C LEU A 35 6.60 -3.94 -0.18
N ILE A 36 5.70 -4.44 0.67
CA ILE A 36 5.30 -3.75 1.88
C ILE A 36 5.50 -4.69 3.06
N TYR A 37 6.18 -4.20 4.10
CA TYR A 37 6.33 -4.88 5.39
C TYR A 37 5.46 -4.18 6.40
N VAL A 38 4.53 -4.92 7.04
CA VAL A 38 3.66 -4.40 8.09
C VAL A 38 4.07 -5.02 9.41
N TYR A 39 4.27 -4.18 10.43
CA TYR A 39 4.80 -4.62 11.73
C TYR A 39 4.31 -3.72 12.86
N HIS A 40 4.41 -4.21 14.10
CA HIS A 40 4.21 -3.38 15.29
C HIS A 40 5.55 -2.79 15.71
N ASP A 41 5.57 -1.47 15.88
CA ASP A 41 6.77 -0.78 16.34
C ASP A 41 6.91 -0.96 17.86
N PRO A 42 7.98 -1.62 18.36
CA PRO A 42 8.06 -2.02 19.76
C PRO A 42 7.89 -0.92 20.80
N PRO A 43 8.43 0.31 20.61
CA PRO A 43 8.34 1.34 21.65
C PRO A 43 6.91 1.69 22.08
N ASP A 44 5.99 1.80 21.14
CA ASP A 44 4.61 2.19 21.41
C ASP A 44 3.58 1.18 20.92
N LYS A 45 4.04 0.06 20.35
CA LYS A 45 3.20 -0.98 19.76
C LYS A 45 2.29 -0.48 18.65
N SER A 46 2.60 0.67 18.06
CA SER A 46 1.84 1.19 16.92
C SER A 46 2.05 0.32 15.71
N LEU A 47 1.02 0.23 14.86
CA LEU A 47 1.12 -0.51 13.62
C LEU A 47 1.73 0.40 12.55
N ARG A 48 2.76 -0.09 11.88
CA ARG A 48 3.49 0.67 10.87
C ARG A 48 3.77 -0.19 9.66
N ALA A 49 4.12 0.46 8.55
CA ALA A 49 4.52 -0.24 7.34
C ALA A 49 5.61 0.52 6.61
N ILE A 50 6.41 -0.23 5.84
CA ILE A 50 7.43 0.33 4.95
C ILE A 50 7.23 -0.27 3.57
N PHE A 51 7.15 0.61 2.57
CA PHE A 51 7.02 0.25 1.15
C PHE A 51 8.37 0.41 0.48
N PHE A 52 8.71 -0.56 -0.38
CA PHE A 52 9.88 -0.52 -1.26
C PHE A 52 9.47 -0.91 -2.66
N ASP A 53 10.05 -0.30 -3.67
CA ASP A 53 9.87 -0.74 -5.06
C ASP A 53 11.22 -0.91 -5.77
N GLY A 54 11.17 -1.47 -6.97
CA GLY A 54 12.35 -1.70 -7.78
C GLY A 54 13.00 -0.44 -8.33
N GLU A 55 12.35 0.70 -8.18
CA GLU A 55 12.86 2.00 -8.64
C GLU A 55 13.57 2.78 -7.54
N GLY A 56 13.65 2.21 -6.34
CA GLY A 56 14.36 2.82 -5.22
C GLY A 56 13.51 3.71 -4.33
N HIS A 57 12.19 3.71 -4.50
CA HIS A 57 11.30 4.46 -3.63
C HIS A 57 11.14 3.76 -2.28
N VAL A 58 11.11 4.54 -1.21
CA VAL A 58 10.83 4.05 0.14
C VAL A 58 9.77 4.98 0.75
N ILE A 59 8.66 4.39 1.20
CA ILE A 59 7.59 5.15 1.85
C ILE A 59 7.32 4.52 3.21
N ARG A 60 7.32 5.35 4.25
CA ARG A 60 6.98 4.94 5.61
C ARG A 60 5.55 5.35 5.91
N TYR A 61 4.78 4.40 6.43
CA TYR A 61 3.36 4.59 6.72
C TYR A 61 3.05 4.35 8.19
N ALA A 62 2.14 5.17 8.73
CA ALA A 62 1.38 4.80 9.90
C ALA A 62 0.16 4.01 9.44
N VAL A 63 -0.18 2.94 10.14
CA VAL A 63 -1.26 2.03 9.73
C VAL A 63 -2.37 2.07 10.78
N THR A 64 -3.60 2.24 10.33
CA THR A 64 -4.77 2.26 11.19
C THR A 64 -5.78 1.25 10.68
N VAL A 65 -6.26 0.39 11.58
CA VAL A 65 -7.35 -0.56 11.29
C VAL A 65 -8.65 0.03 11.82
N ALA A 66 -9.69 0.04 10.98
CA ALA A 66 -11.00 0.53 11.41
C ALA A 66 -11.54 -0.33 12.55
N PRO A 67 -12.37 0.25 13.46
CA PRO A 67 -12.92 -0.49 14.61
C PRO A 67 -13.68 -1.75 14.24
N ASP A 68 -14.36 -1.77 13.07
CA ASP A 68 -15.08 -2.95 12.58
C ASP A 68 -14.18 -3.99 11.91
N GLY A 69 -12.88 -3.70 11.75
CA GLY A 69 -11.92 -4.60 11.12
C GLY A 69 -12.07 -4.73 9.61
N LYS A 70 -12.91 -3.91 8.96
CA LYS A 70 -13.21 -4.06 7.53
C LYS A 70 -12.39 -3.17 6.63
N SER A 71 -11.58 -2.28 7.18
CA SER A 71 -10.68 -1.44 6.38
C SER A 71 -9.39 -1.17 7.12
N ILE A 72 -8.33 -0.93 6.33
CA ILE A 72 -7.00 -0.60 6.83
C ILE A 72 -6.51 0.60 6.03
N GLU A 73 -6.02 1.62 6.73
CA GLU A 73 -5.45 2.82 6.13
C GLU A 73 -3.95 2.87 6.37
N PHE A 74 -3.20 3.15 5.30
CA PHE A 74 -1.76 3.40 5.31
C PHE A 74 -1.57 4.87 4.96
N LEU A 75 -1.06 5.66 5.91
CA LEU A 75 -0.88 7.09 5.74
C LEU A 75 0.60 7.44 5.91
N SER A 76 1.21 8.00 4.87
CA SER A 76 2.61 8.39 4.93
C SER A 76 2.77 9.67 5.74
N ASP A 77 4.00 9.89 6.24
CA ASP A 77 4.32 11.09 6.96
C ASP A 77 4.24 12.31 6.03
N ALA A 78 3.78 13.43 6.56
CA ALA A 78 3.83 14.70 5.83
C ALA A 78 5.27 15.21 5.86
N ALA A 79 5.86 15.42 4.68
CA ALA A 79 7.21 15.95 4.55
C ALA A 79 7.16 17.32 3.88
N PRO A 80 7.91 18.31 4.38
CA PRO A 80 7.99 19.61 3.72
C PRO A 80 8.48 19.45 2.28
N GLY A 81 7.73 20.03 1.32
CA GLY A 81 8.08 19.96 -0.09
C GLY A 81 7.86 18.62 -0.77
N GLY A 82 7.37 17.62 -0.05
CA GLY A 82 7.10 16.28 -0.60
C GLY A 82 5.62 15.99 -0.75
N THR A 83 5.30 14.97 -1.54
CA THR A 83 3.94 14.45 -1.62
C THR A 83 3.62 13.58 -0.40
N ARG A 84 2.35 13.50 -0.07
CA ARG A 84 1.86 12.60 0.96
C ARG A 84 0.97 11.55 0.33
N CYS A 85 1.11 10.30 0.74
CA CYS A 85 0.38 9.17 0.17
C CYS A 85 -0.57 8.58 1.20
N ARG A 86 -1.76 8.16 0.74
CA ARG A 86 -2.72 7.42 1.55
C ARG A 86 -3.22 6.23 0.75
N MET A 87 -3.07 5.04 1.31
CA MET A 87 -3.56 3.81 0.70
C MET A 87 -4.58 3.18 1.62
N THR A 88 -5.72 2.78 1.08
CA THR A 88 -6.79 2.18 1.85
C THR A 88 -7.19 0.85 1.24
N TYR A 89 -7.28 -0.18 2.09
CA TYR A 89 -7.89 -1.46 1.74
C TYR A 89 -9.21 -1.55 2.46
N ALA A 90 -10.30 -1.78 1.73
CA ALA A 90 -11.62 -1.94 2.32
C ALA A 90 -12.24 -3.24 1.81
N GLN A 91 -12.83 -4.01 2.72
CA GLN A 91 -13.52 -5.24 2.35
C GLN A 91 -14.74 -4.90 1.50
N ALA A 92 -14.79 -5.46 0.28
CA ALA A 92 -15.88 -5.22 -0.67
C ALA A 92 -16.83 -6.42 -0.77
N GLY A 93 -16.41 -7.59 -0.31
CA GLY A 93 -17.19 -8.82 -0.31
C GLY A 93 -16.41 -9.91 0.42
N ALA A 94 -16.90 -11.16 0.38
CA ALA A 94 -16.26 -12.27 1.08
C ALA A 94 -14.83 -12.53 0.59
N ASP A 95 -14.58 -12.36 -0.72
CA ASP A 95 -13.30 -12.67 -1.34
C ASP A 95 -12.74 -11.49 -2.13
N SER A 96 -13.17 -10.26 -1.83
CA SER A 96 -12.72 -9.08 -2.56
C SER A 96 -12.46 -7.91 -1.63
N VAL A 97 -11.49 -7.09 -2.02
CA VAL A 97 -11.16 -5.83 -1.35
C VAL A 97 -11.05 -4.73 -2.38
N THR A 98 -11.42 -3.52 -2.00
CA THR A 98 -11.13 -2.32 -2.77
C THR A 98 -9.80 -1.78 -2.28
N GLU A 99 -8.89 -1.53 -3.22
CA GLU A 99 -7.63 -0.85 -2.94
C GLU A 99 -7.67 0.53 -3.57
N LYS A 100 -7.44 1.56 -2.76
CA LYS A 100 -7.46 2.94 -3.20
C LYS A 100 -6.15 3.61 -2.83
N PHE A 101 -5.49 4.21 -3.80
CA PHE A 101 -4.26 4.98 -3.59
C PHE A 101 -4.52 6.44 -3.91
N GLU A 102 -4.21 7.30 -2.95
CA GLU A 102 -4.44 8.74 -3.05
C GLU A 102 -3.14 9.49 -2.80
N ILE A 103 -3.01 10.66 -3.44
CA ILE A 103 -1.83 11.51 -3.31
C ILE A 103 -2.28 12.92 -2.97
N ALA A 104 -1.62 13.53 -1.99
CA ALA A 104 -1.74 14.95 -1.68
C ALA A 104 -0.49 15.68 -2.17
N PRO A 105 -0.63 16.83 -2.85
CA PRO A 105 0.50 17.54 -3.42
C PRO A 105 1.37 18.21 -2.36
N PRO A 106 2.62 18.57 -2.72
CA PRO A 106 3.48 19.34 -1.82
C PRO A 106 2.80 20.62 -1.33
N GLY A 107 2.95 20.91 -0.04
CA GLY A 107 2.35 22.08 0.58
C GLY A 107 0.87 21.95 0.93
N LYS A 108 0.21 20.85 0.54
CA LYS A 108 -1.20 20.59 0.84
C LYS A 108 -1.38 19.16 1.37
N PRO A 109 -0.84 18.83 2.55
CA PRO A 109 -0.73 17.44 3.02
C PRO A 109 -2.06 16.76 3.35
N ASN A 110 -3.17 17.49 3.34
CA ASN A 110 -4.49 16.91 3.58
C ASN A 110 -5.40 16.97 2.35
N ASP A 111 -4.88 17.43 1.21
CA ASP A 111 -5.66 17.57 -0.02
C ASP A 111 -5.45 16.36 -0.93
N PHE A 112 -6.03 15.22 -0.50
CA PHE A 112 -5.86 13.95 -1.20
C PHE A 112 -6.77 13.87 -2.43
N ALA A 113 -6.19 13.37 -3.53
CA ALA A 113 -6.93 13.03 -4.74
C ALA A 113 -6.64 11.59 -5.12
N THR A 114 -7.64 10.89 -5.62
CA THR A 114 -7.50 9.50 -6.04
C THR A 114 -6.54 9.41 -7.22
N TYR A 115 -5.50 8.60 -7.07
CA TYR A 115 -4.55 8.28 -8.13
C TYR A 115 -4.93 7.00 -8.84
N VAL A 116 -5.25 5.95 -8.06
CA VAL A 116 -5.70 4.66 -8.60
C VAL A 116 -6.68 4.02 -7.62
N GLU A 117 -7.69 3.36 -8.16
CA GLU A 117 -8.64 2.58 -7.35
C GLU A 117 -9.05 1.35 -8.13
N PHE A 118 -9.03 0.20 -7.48
CA PHE A 118 -9.46 -1.05 -8.11
C PHE A 118 -9.96 -2.05 -7.07
N VAL A 119 -10.67 -3.06 -7.56
CA VAL A 119 -11.14 -4.17 -6.73
C VAL A 119 -10.25 -5.38 -6.99
N ALA A 120 -9.67 -5.91 -5.93
CA ALA A 120 -8.86 -7.13 -5.99
C ALA A 120 -9.68 -8.31 -5.46
N LYS A 121 -9.62 -9.44 -6.14
CA LYS A 121 -10.28 -10.66 -5.74
C LYS A 121 -9.26 -11.68 -5.29
N ARG A 122 -9.62 -12.48 -4.27
CA ARG A 122 -8.77 -13.58 -3.82
C ARG A 122 -8.69 -14.63 -4.91
N ILE A 123 -7.47 -15.10 -5.17
CA ILE A 123 -7.20 -16.19 -6.11
C ILE A 123 -6.73 -17.39 -5.27
N GLY A 124 -7.52 -18.46 -5.26
CA GLY A 124 -7.19 -19.64 -4.49
C GLY A 124 -7.23 -19.41 -2.98
N ARG A 125 -6.50 -20.22 -2.25
CA ARG A 125 -6.42 -20.18 -0.79
C ARG A 125 -5.00 -20.28 -0.29
#